data_cf2e2a1036fa96b308e7e048e0c87e33
#
_entry.id   cf2e2a1036fa96b308e7e048e0c87e33
#
_cell.length_a   1.000
_cell.length_b   1.000
_cell.length_c   1.000
_cell.angle_alpha   90.00
_cell.angle_beta   90.00
_cell.angle_gamma   90.00
#
_symmetry.space_group_name_H-M   'P 1'
#
loop_
_entity.id
_entity.type
_entity.pdbx_description
1 polymer ?
#
loop_
_entity_poly.entity_id
_entity_poly.type
_entity_poly.pdbx_seq_one_letter_code
_entity_poly.pdbx_strand_id
1 'polypeptide(L)'
;NKTYAVYDACTRSKDWCVWMDADTFVHSDWSYEQFAELLPKTSWITYVGRGKGSQTWPECGFYGMNLNDGVCQDFLAEFERVYEDADNGIFLLEEWHDSFVFGNIINRMKITSPNVLDYSAEMYLREAKTGGGGHPLINTKLGKWIDHMKGDRKNQGKSKTSDIMVKRKEDYWRT
;
A
#
# COMPACT_ATOMS: atom_id res chain seq x y z
N ASN A 1 -7.82 3.76 -15.22
CA ASN A 1 -7.95 3.88 -13.78
C ASN A 1 -7.28 2.68 -13.12
N LYS A 2 -6.50 2.91 -12.03
CA LYS A 2 -5.78 1.90 -11.26
C LYS A 2 -6.72 0.80 -10.73
N THR A 3 -7.89 1.19 -10.23
CA THR A 3 -8.87 0.26 -9.65
C THR A 3 -9.32 -0.81 -10.64
N TYR A 4 -9.64 -0.44 -11.87
CA TYR A 4 -10.02 -1.40 -12.90
C TYR A 4 -8.89 -2.34 -13.30
N ALA A 5 -7.65 -1.85 -13.34
CA ALA A 5 -6.48 -2.68 -13.61
C ALA A 5 -6.24 -3.71 -12.49
N VAL A 6 -6.45 -3.30 -11.24
CA VAL A 6 -6.35 -4.19 -10.07
C VAL A 6 -7.45 -5.25 -10.13
N TYR A 7 -8.69 -4.85 -10.35
CA TYR A 7 -9.82 -5.76 -10.46
C TYR A 7 -9.61 -6.79 -11.56
N ASP A 8 -9.29 -6.35 -12.79
CA ASP A 8 -9.00 -7.23 -13.92
C ASP A 8 -7.85 -8.21 -13.62
N ALA A 9 -6.77 -7.77 -12.96
CA ALA A 9 -5.70 -8.66 -12.55
C ALA A 9 -6.17 -9.70 -11.52
N CYS A 10 -7.01 -9.30 -10.56
CA CYS A 10 -7.55 -10.20 -9.55
C CYS A 10 -8.45 -11.28 -10.14
N THR A 11 -9.28 -10.96 -11.14
CA THR A 11 -10.14 -11.95 -11.81
C THR A 11 -9.36 -13.04 -12.54
N ARG A 12 -8.10 -12.80 -12.88
CA ARG A 12 -7.19 -13.73 -13.56
C ARG A 12 -6.19 -14.43 -12.64
N SER A 13 -6.19 -14.09 -11.36
CA SER A 13 -5.28 -14.64 -10.35
C SER A 13 -6.01 -15.65 -9.45
N LYS A 14 -5.27 -16.50 -8.74
CA LYS A 14 -5.87 -17.57 -7.90
C LYS A 14 -5.58 -17.45 -6.41
N ASP A 15 -4.41 -16.96 -6.02
CA ASP A 15 -3.98 -16.92 -4.63
C ASP A 15 -3.87 -15.48 -4.12
N TRP A 16 -2.74 -14.86 -4.40
CA TRP A 16 -2.50 -13.48 -4.06
C TRP A 16 -2.38 -12.64 -5.33
N CYS A 17 -3.04 -11.50 -5.33
CA CYS A 17 -2.78 -10.45 -6.31
C CYS A 17 -2.05 -9.30 -5.61
N VAL A 18 -0.88 -8.91 -6.12
CA VAL A 18 -0.07 -7.84 -5.55
C VAL A 18 -0.04 -6.67 -6.51
N TRP A 19 -0.44 -5.53 -6.02
CA TRP A 19 -0.26 -4.26 -6.71
C TRP A 19 1.06 -3.61 -6.30
N MET A 20 1.77 -3.09 -7.29
CA MET A 20 2.94 -2.25 -7.09
C MET A 20 2.88 -1.11 -8.10
N ASP A 21 3.01 0.15 -7.65
CA ASP A 21 2.97 1.30 -8.55
C ASP A 21 4.16 1.27 -9.52
N ALA A 22 3.93 1.74 -10.76
CA ALA A 22 4.93 1.70 -11.83
C ALA A 22 6.17 2.57 -11.57
N ASP A 23 6.11 3.48 -10.60
CA ASP A 23 7.23 4.30 -10.14
C ASP A 23 7.94 3.70 -8.91
N THR A 24 7.73 2.41 -8.66
CA THR A 24 8.49 1.62 -7.68
C THR A 24 9.72 1.01 -8.34
N PHE A 25 10.88 1.19 -7.70
CA PHE A 25 12.16 0.66 -8.14
C PHE A 25 12.61 -0.50 -7.24
N VAL A 26 12.87 -1.66 -7.83
CA VAL A 26 13.45 -2.81 -7.12
C VAL A 26 14.97 -2.67 -7.15
N HIS A 27 15.57 -2.38 -6.00
CA HIS A 27 17.00 -2.13 -5.88
C HIS A 27 17.82 -3.30 -5.32
N SER A 28 17.13 -4.31 -4.80
CA SER A 28 17.77 -5.49 -4.22
C SER A 28 16.94 -6.73 -4.54
N ASP A 29 17.62 -7.84 -4.81
CA ASP A 29 16.97 -9.12 -5.03
C ASP A 29 16.28 -9.61 -3.76
N TRP A 30 15.17 -10.30 -3.92
CA TRP A 30 14.47 -11.04 -2.88
C TRP A 30 14.15 -12.45 -3.34
N SER A 31 14.23 -13.41 -2.42
CA SER A 31 13.82 -14.76 -2.73
C SER A 31 12.30 -14.89 -2.72
N TYR A 32 11.79 -15.98 -3.28
CA TYR A 32 10.36 -16.30 -3.21
C TYR A 32 9.87 -16.37 -1.76
N GLU A 33 10.64 -16.99 -0.87
CA GLU A 33 10.30 -17.13 0.55
C GLU A 33 10.20 -15.77 1.24
N GLN A 34 11.15 -14.87 0.98
CA GLN A 34 11.14 -13.50 1.51
C GLN A 34 9.92 -12.71 1.00
N PHE A 35 9.56 -12.90 -0.27
CA PHE A 35 8.36 -12.29 -0.84
C PHE A 35 7.10 -12.89 -0.23
N ALA A 36 7.02 -14.21 -0.08
CA ALA A 36 5.88 -14.90 0.51
C ALA A 36 5.63 -14.50 1.98
N GLU A 37 6.67 -14.16 2.74
CA GLU A 37 6.54 -13.63 4.11
C GLU A 37 5.82 -12.27 4.17
N LEU A 38 5.73 -11.55 3.06
CA LEU A 38 4.93 -10.32 2.96
C LEU A 38 3.43 -10.61 2.85
N LEU A 39 3.06 -11.85 2.51
CA LEU A 39 1.71 -12.25 2.14
C LEU A 39 1.19 -13.38 3.07
N PRO A 40 1.02 -13.13 4.38
CA PRO A 40 0.62 -14.16 5.34
C PRO A 40 -0.82 -14.61 5.07
N LYS A 41 -1.02 -15.91 4.92
CA LYS A 41 -2.35 -16.51 4.64
C LYS A 41 -3.42 -16.20 5.69
N THR A 42 -3.02 -15.72 6.85
CA THR A 42 -3.92 -15.28 7.93
C THR A 42 -4.52 -13.89 7.70
N SER A 43 -4.03 -13.15 6.72
CA SER A 43 -4.54 -11.82 6.38
C SER A 43 -5.30 -11.86 5.07
N TRP A 44 -6.45 -11.18 5.00
CA TRP A 44 -7.19 -11.02 3.76
C TRP A 44 -6.59 -9.92 2.87
N ILE A 45 -5.85 -8.97 3.46
CA ILE A 45 -5.14 -7.91 2.76
C ILE A 45 -3.86 -7.53 3.50
N THR A 46 -2.85 -7.14 2.75
CA THR A 46 -1.62 -6.52 3.27
C THR A 46 -1.43 -5.17 2.60
N TYR A 47 -0.99 -4.16 3.34
CA TYR A 47 -0.82 -2.82 2.78
C TYR A 47 0.18 -1.99 3.59
N VAL A 48 0.50 -0.80 3.08
CA VAL A 48 1.32 0.19 3.78
C VAL A 48 0.42 1.30 4.29
N GLY A 49 0.24 1.38 5.59
CA GLY A 49 -0.44 2.52 6.24
C GLY A 49 0.46 3.75 6.35
N ARG A 50 0.10 4.64 7.25
CA ARG A 50 0.87 5.87 7.55
C ARG A 50 1.49 5.88 8.94
N GLY A 51 1.55 4.71 9.57
CA GLY A 51 2.09 4.57 10.92
C GLY A 51 1.08 4.80 12.03
N LYS A 52 1.56 4.60 13.25
CA LYS A 52 0.76 4.64 14.47
C LYS A 52 0.22 6.03 14.75
N GLY A 53 -1.09 6.11 14.96
CA GLY A 53 -1.79 7.37 15.28
C GLY A 53 -2.02 8.30 14.09
N SER A 54 -1.62 7.93 12.88
CA SER A 54 -1.91 8.72 11.68
C SER A 54 -3.39 8.70 11.34
N GLN A 55 -3.91 9.85 10.91
CA GLN A 55 -5.26 10.02 10.40
C GLN A 55 -5.31 10.12 8.86
N THR A 56 -4.16 9.95 8.20
CA THR A 56 -4.05 10.04 6.74
C THR A 56 -4.25 8.70 6.06
N TRP A 57 -4.49 8.75 4.75
CA TRP A 57 -4.81 7.58 3.92
C TRP A 57 -3.61 6.66 3.74
N PRO A 58 -3.83 5.34 3.54
CA PRO A 58 -2.76 4.39 3.23
C PRO A 58 -1.89 4.80 2.05
N GLU A 59 -0.67 4.30 2.00
CA GLU A 59 0.21 4.42 0.86
C GLU A 59 -0.09 3.29 -0.13
N CYS A 60 -0.77 3.61 -1.24
CA CYS A 60 -1.20 2.62 -2.23
C CYS A 60 -0.12 2.28 -3.27
N GLY A 61 1.16 2.54 -2.98
CA GLY A 61 2.27 2.12 -3.83
C GLY A 61 2.56 0.62 -3.77
N PHE A 62 2.11 -0.05 -2.71
CA PHE A 62 2.21 -1.50 -2.54
C PHE A 62 1.08 -2.02 -1.66
N TYR A 63 0.34 -3.02 -2.15
CA TYR A 63 -0.59 -3.82 -1.36
C TYR A 63 -0.84 -5.19 -1.97
N GLY A 64 -1.15 -6.18 -1.14
CA GLY A 64 -1.46 -7.55 -1.55
C GLY A 64 -2.86 -7.95 -1.10
N MET A 65 -3.59 -8.65 -1.95
CA MET A 65 -4.96 -9.11 -1.77
C MET A 65 -5.01 -10.63 -1.82
N ASN A 66 -5.51 -11.27 -0.76
CA ASN A 66 -5.66 -12.71 -0.65
C ASN A 66 -6.98 -13.14 -1.31
N LEU A 67 -6.93 -13.57 -2.53
CA LEU A 67 -8.11 -13.90 -3.33
C LEU A 67 -8.85 -15.17 -2.86
N ASN A 68 -8.23 -15.95 -1.96
CA ASN A 68 -8.88 -17.10 -1.31
C ASN A 68 -9.72 -16.72 -0.08
N ASP A 69 -9.66 -15.45 0.34
CA ASP A 69 -10.40 -14.95 1.51
C ASP A 69 -11.68 -14.23 1.06
N GLY A 70 -12.82 -14.61 1.63
CA GLY A 70 -14.13 -14.02 1.28
C GLY A 70 -14.20 -12.52 1.57
N VAL A 71 -13.54 -12.05 2.65
CA VAL A 71 -13.48 -10.62 2.97
C VAL A 71 -12.71 -9.83 1.92
N CYS A 72 -11.67 -10.43 1.34
CA CYS A 72 -10.95 -9.82 0.23
C CYS A 72 -11.84 -9.70 -1.02
N GLN A 73 -12.69 -10.69 -1.29
CA GLN A 73 -13.66 -10.63 -2.40
C GLN A 73 -14.69 -9.51 -2.18
N ASP A 74 -15.19 -9.37 -0.95
CA ASP A 74 -16.09 -8.27 -0.59
C ASP A 74 -15.41 -6.89 -0.73
N PHE A 75 -14.12 -6.80 -0.34
CA PHE A 75 -13.32 -5.59 -0.55
C PHE A 75 -13.20 -5.23 -2.02
N LEU A 76 -12.87 -6.20 -2.88
CA LEU A 76 -12.73 -5.98 -4.32
C LEU A 76 -14.05 -5.53 -4.95
N ALA A 77 -15.16 -6.17 -4.60
CA ALA A 77 -16.49 -5.81 -5.09
C ALA A 77 -16.87 -4.38 -4.68
N GLU A 78 -16.62 -4.00 -3.43
CA GLU A 78 -16.90 -2.64 -2.97
C GLU A 78 -15.96 -1.61 -3.60
N PHE A 79 -14.68 -1.95 -3.79
CA PHE A 79 -13.70 -1.06 -4.42
C PHE A 79 -14.02 -0.79 -5.88
N GLU A 80 -14.55 -1.77 -6.61
CA GLU A 80 -15.07 -1.61 -7.96
C GLU A 80 -16.37 -0.78 -7.97
N ARG A 81 -17.35 -1.17 -7.13
CA ARG A 81 -18.66 -0.51 -7.04
C ARG A 81 -18.56 1.00 -6.83
N VAL A 82 -17.65 1.44 -5.96
CA VAL A 82 -17.44 2.88 -5.67
C VAL A 82 -17.12 3.68 -6.92
N TYR A 83 -16.44 3.08 -7.90
CA TYR A 83 -16.09 3.76 -9.16
C TYR A 83 -17.10 3.53 -10.27
N GLU A 84 -17.79 2.37 -10.32
CA GLU A 84 -18.77 2.06 -11.34
C GLU A 84 -20.09 2.79 -11.13
N ASP A 85 -20.57 2.81 -9.91
CA ASP A 85 -21.76 3.59 -9.51
C ASP A 85 -21.31 4.93 -8.94
N ALA A 86 -20.79 5.79 -9.81
CA ALA A 86 -20.13 7.03 -9.39
C ALA A 86 -21.04 7.96 -8.59
N ASP A 87 -22.33 8.05 -8.94
CA ASP A 87 -23.30 8.93 -8.26
C ASP A 87 -23.61 8.46 -6.84
N ASN A 88 -23.65 7.13 -6.58
CA ASN A 88 -23.83 6.55 -5.24
C ASN A 88 -22.51 6.05 -4.64
N GLY A 89 -21.39 6.35 -5.27
CA GLY A 89 -20.04 5.93 -4.89
C GLY A 89 -19.09 7.09 -4.73
N ILE A 90 -18.17 7.23 -5.71
CA ILE A 90 -17.03 8.15 -5.59
C ILE A 90 -17.44 9.63 -5.44
N PHE A 91 -18.53 10.07 -6.06
CA PHE A 91 -18.99 11.46 -5.98
C PHE A 91 -19.61 11.83 -4.64
N LEU A 92 -19.94 10.85 -3.79
CA LEU A 92 -20.36 11.09 -2.41
C LEU A 92 -19.17 11.20 -1.44
N LEU A 93 -17.93 10.98 -1.89
CA LEU A 93 -16.74 11.02 -1.07
C LEU A 93 -16.08 12.41 -1.12
N GLU A 94 -15.39 12.76 -0.04
CA GLU A 94 -14.68 14.05 0.10
C GLU A 94 -13.47 14.13 -0.85
N GLU A 95 -12.84 12.99 -1.15
CA GLU A 95 -11.70 12.90 -2.06
C GLU A 95 -11.84 11.68 -2.98
N TRP A 96 -11.33 11.80 -4.20
CA TRP A 96 -11.56 10.80 -5.28
C TRP A 96 -10.32 9.99 -5.67
N HIS A 97 -9.21 10.19 -4.99
CA HIS A 97 -8.00 9.41 -5.28
C HIS A 97 -8.05 8.02 -4.64
N ASP A 98 -7.33 7.08 -5.24
CA ASP A 98 -7.36 5.67 -4.89
C ASP A 98 -7.04 5.37 -3.43
N SER A 99 -6.07 6.06 -2.82
CA SER A 99 -5.70 5.81 -1.42
C SER A 99 -6.76 6.29 -0.42
N PHE A 100 -7.53 7.33 -0.76
CA PHE A 100 -8.69 7.74 0.04
C PHE A 100 -9.77 6.66 0.03
N VAL A 101 -10.18 6.23 -1.16
CA VAL A 101 -11.21 5.19 -1.33
C VAL A 101 -10.80 3.88 -0.66
N PHE A 102 -9.56 3.44 -0.93
CA PHE A 102 -8.96 2.25 -0.32
C PHE A 102 -8.98 2.32 1.21
N GLY A 103 -8.54 3.46 1.78
CA GLY A 103 -8.51 3.68 3.21
C GLY A 103 -9.89 3.65 3.85
N ASN A 104 -10.89 4.28 3.21
CA ASN A 104 -12.28 4.28 3.69
C ASN A 104 -12.87 2.87 3.74
N ILE A 105 -12.68 2.08 2.68
CA ILE A 105 -13.19 0.71 2.63
C ILE A 105 -12.50 -0.16 3.68
N ILE A 106 -11.17 -0.14 3.75
CA ILE A 106 -10.42 -0.93 4.74
C ILE A 106 -10.80 -0.54 6.16
N ASN A 107 -10.92 0.74 6.47
CA ASN A 107 -11.26 1.20 7.81
C ASN A 107 -12.65 0.73 8.26
N ARG A 108 -13.60 0.60 7.35
CA ARG A 108 -14.92 0.01 7.63
C ARG A 108 -14.81 -1.50 7.83
N MET A 109 -14.17 -2.20 6.91
CA MET A 109 -14.14 -3.65 6.90
C MET A 109 -13.33 -4.26 8.05
N LYS A 110 -12.22 -3.64 8.45
CA LYS A 110 -11.40 -4.15 9.57
C LYS A 110 -12.09 -4.08 10.93
N ILE A 111 -13.21 -3.38 11.07
CA ILE A 111 -14.02 -3.38 12.30
C ILE A 111 -14.59 -4.78 12.56
N THR A 112 -15.07 -5.44 11.53
CA THR A 112 -15.66 -6.79 11.60
C THR A 112 -14.67 -7.89 11.21
N SER A 113 -13.65 -7.55 10.43
CA SER A 113 -12.66 -8.48 9.87
C SER A 113 -11.23 -7.95 10.11
N PRO A 114 -10.72 -8.04 11.35
CA PRO A 114 -9.48 -7.38 11.75
C PRO A 114 -8.19 -8.02 11.19
N ASN A 115 -8.29 -9.15 10.51
CA ASN A 115 -7.13 -9.90 9.99
C ASN A 115 -6.50 -9.20 8.78
N VAL A 116 -5.91 -8.04 9.01
CA VAL A 116 -5.15 -7.26 8.03
C VAL A 116 -3.69 -7.15 8.46
N LEU A 117 -2.78 -7.02 7.51
CA LEU A 117 -1.39 -6.70 7.78
C LEU A 117 -1.07 -5.30 7.26
N ASP A 118 -0.98 -4.34 8.17
CA ASP A 118 -0.38 -3.04 7.89
C ASP A 118 1.10 -3.06 8.26
N TYR A 119 1.98 -2.95 7.26
CA TYR A 119 3.44 -2.98 7.48
C TYR A 119 3.95 -1.82 8.34
N SER A 120 3.17 -0.77 8.51
CA SER A 120 3.55 0.43 9.26
C SER A 120 2.82 0.58 10.60
N ALA A 121 1.94 -0.36 10.98
CA ALA A 121 1.03 -0.22 12.13
C ALA A 121 1.72 0.19 13.44
N GLU A 122 2.90 -0.36 13.72
CA GLU A 122 3.66 -0.09 14.94
C GLU A 122 4.72 1.02 14.78
N MET A 123 4.76 1.68 13.61
CA MET A 123 5.78 2.68 13.32
C MET A 123 5.28 4.09 13.63
N TYR A 124 6.13 4.91 14.23
CA TYR A 124 5.90 6.35 14.34
C TYR A 124 6.54 7.06 13.14
N LEU A 125 5.73 7.41 12.15
CA LEU A 125 6.17 8.11 10.95
C LEU A 125 5.79 9.60 11.05
N ARG A 126 6.69 10.47 10.58
CA ARG A 126 6.37 11.90 10.49
C ARG A 126 5.31 12.12 9.40
N GLU A 127 4.33 12.97 9.69
CA GLU A 127 3.32 13.31 8.70
C GLU A 127 3.90 14.25 7.62
N ALA A 128 3.44 14.07 6.39
CA ALA A 128 3.86 14.89 5.25
C ALA A 128 3.62 16.40 5.46
N LYS A 129 2.61 16.78 6.24
CA LYS A 129 2.25 18.18 6.55
C LYS A 129 3.32 18.92 7.34
N THR A 130 4.23 18.24 8.02
CA THR A 130 5.29 18.85 8.83
C THR A 130 6.60 19.10 8.06
N GLY A 131 6.55 19.05 6.73
CA GLY A 131 7.68 19.43 5.87
C GLY A 131 8.83 18.43 5.81
N GLY A 132 8.58 17.17 6.10
CA GLY A 132 9.60 16.12 6.08
C GLY A 132 8.99 14.77 6.39
N GLY A 133 7.81 14.53 5.86
CA GLY A 133 7.10 13.28 6.06
C GLY A 133 7.93 12.13 5.54
N GLY A 134 8.33 11.22 6.43
CA GLY A 134 8.96 9.98 6.02
C GLY A 134 8.09 9.29 4.98
N HIS A 135 8.71 8.78 3.95
CA HIS A 135 7.99 8.00 2.96
C HIS A 135 7.58 6.66 3.58
N PRO A 136 6.28 6.36 3.78
CA PRO A 136 5.88 5.20 4.56
C PRO A 136 6.49 3.90 4.04
N LEU A 137 6.41 3.65 2.75
CA LEU A 137 6.86 2.40 2.12
C LEU A 137 8.33 2.08 2.44
N ILE A 138 9.24 3.02 2.20
CA ILE A 138 10.67 2.79 2.40
C ILE A 138 11.06 2.68 3.87
N ASN A 139 10.22 3.08 4.80
CA ASN A 139 10.44 2.95 6.23
C ASN A 139 9.93 1.63 6.80
N THR A 140 9.13 0.87 6.05
CA THR A 140 8.71 -0.48 6.40
C THR A 140 9.77 -1.53 5.99
N LYS A 141 9.46 -2.80 6.23
CA LYS A 141 10.31 -3.91 5.76
C LYS A 141 10.47 -3.93 4.23
N LEU A 142 9.52 -3.37 3.48
CA LEU A 142 9.59 -3.29 2.01
C LEU A 142 10.80 -2.50 1.52
N GLY A 143 11.21 -1.46 2.24
CA GLY A 143 12.38 -0.67 1.88
C GLY A 143 13.72 -1.41 1.91
N LYS A 144 13.74 -2.71 2.27
CA LYS A 144 14.90 -3.59 2.08
C LYS A 144 15.13 -3.91 0.60
N TRP A 145 14.10 -3.85 -0.21
CA TRP A 145 14.10 -4.31 -1.59
C TRP A 145 13.64 -3.25 -2.58
N ILE A 146 12.74 -2.37 -2.17
CA ILE A 146 12.10 -1.41 -3.08
C ILE A 146 12.15 0.02 -2.57
N ASP A 147 12.25 0.95 -3.52
CA ASP A 147 12.06 2.37 -3.36
C ASP A 147 10.86 2.83 -4.19
N HIS A 148 10.04 3.73 -3.67
CA HIS A 148 8.89 4.27 -4.36
C HIS A 148 9.14 5.74 -4.72
N MET A 149 9.41 6.00 -6.00
CA MET A 149 9.86 7.30 -6.51
C MET A 149 8.72 8.28 -6.75
N LYS A 150 7.87 8.51 -5.76
CA LYS A 150 6.72 9.41 -5.87
C LYS A 150 7.12 10.88 -5.90
N GLY A 151 6.45 11.68 -6.75
CA GLY A 151 6.67 13.12 -6.86
C GLY A 151 8.08 13.46 -7.36
N ASP A 152 8.74 14.44 -6.71
CA ASP A 152 10.07 14.93 -7.09
C ASP A 152 11.17 13.87 -7.09
N ARG A 153 10.97 12.74 -6.38
CA ARG A 153 11.90 11.61 -6.35
C ARG A 153 12.10 10.98 -7.73
N LYS A 154 11.09 11.07 -8.61
CA LYS A 154 11.19 10.62 -10.01
C LYS A 154 12.34 11.30 -10.76
N ASN A 155 12.52 12.58 -10.52
CA ASN A 155 13.60 13.36 -11.14
C ASN A 155 14.97 13.08 -10.52
N GLN A 156 15.01 12.58 -9.29
CA GLN A 156 16.23 12.29 -8.55
C GLN A 156 16.68 10.84 -8.70
N GLY A 157 15.79 9.95 -9.20
CA GLY A 157 16.04 8.53 -9.35
C GLY A 157 16.15 7.76 -8.02
N LYS A 158 15.86 8.42 -6.88
CA LYS A 158 15.99 7.85 -5.54
C LYS A 158 15.22 8.69 -4.51
N SER A 159 14.71 8.03 -3.46
CA SER A 159 14.19 8.74 -2.28
C SER A 159 15.30 9.44 -1.52
N LYS A 160 14.97 10.59 -0.90
CA LYS A 160 15.93 11.41 -0.16
C LYS A 160 16.32 10.74 1.16
N THR A 161 17.54 10.96 1.61
CA THR A 161 17.99 10.51 2.95
C THR A 161 17.09 11.07 4.06
N SER A 162 16.55 12.28 3.89
CA SER A 162 15.59 12.89 4.82
C SER A 162 14.25 12.15 4.92
N ASP A 163 13.91 11.31 3.93
CA ASP A 163 12.70 10.48 3.93
C ASP A 163 12.88 9.20 4.77
N ILE A 164 14.12 8.82 5.07
CA ILE A 164 14.47 7.60 5.79
C ILE A 164 14.46 7.90 7.30
N MET A 165 13.58 7.21 8.02
CA MET A 165 13.40 7.36 9.47
C MET A 165 13.90 6.15 10.25
N VAL A 166 14.19 5.04 9.56
CA VAL A 166 14.69 3.79 10.15
C VAL A 166 16.14 3.57 9.73
N LYS A 167 16.91 2.88 10.57
CA LYS A 167 18.28 2.51 10.20
C LYS A 167 18.28 1.52 9.04
N ARG A 168 18.76 1.95 7.89
CA ARG A 168 18.95 1.13 6.69
C ARG A 168 20.37 0.57 6.64
N LYS A 169 20.50 -0.68 6.15
CA LYS A 169 21.78 -1.39 6.01
C LYS A 169 22.10 -1.74 4.56
N GLU A 170 21.09 -1.69 3.70
CA GLU A 170 21.17 -2.01 2.28
C GLU A 170 22.09 -0.99 1.58
N ASP A 171 22.95 -1.47 0.69
CA ASP A 171 23.95 -0.62 0.01
C ASP A 171 23.29 0.49 -0.82
N TYR A 172 22.11 0.19 -1.39
CA TYR A 172 21.29 1.18 -2.08
C TYR A 172 21.07 2.45 -1.25
N TRP A 173 20.85 2.34 0.07
CA TRP A 173 20.55 3.49 0.93
C TRP A 173 21.79 4.24 1.42
N ARG A 174 22.99 3.68 1.20
CA ARG A 174 24.26 4.28 1.68
C ARG A 174 24.87 5.26 0.66
N THR A 175 24.48 5.15 -0.61
CA THR A 175 24.93 6.03 -1.70
C THR A 175 23.94 7.16 -1.93
#